data_b63539094c0ed62d98bea5f54575c4b7
#
_entry.id   b63539094c0ed62d98bea5f54575c4b7
#
_cell.length_a   1.000
_cell.length_b   1.000
_cell.length_c   1.000
_cell.angle_alpha   90.00
_cell.angle_beta   90.00
_cell.angle_gamma   90.00
#
_symmetry.space_group_name_H-M   'P 1'
#
loop_
_entity.id
_entity.type
_entity.pdbx_description
1 polymer ?
#
loop_
_entity_poly.entity_id
_entity_poly.type
_entity_poly.pdbx_seq_one_letter_code
_entity_poly.pdbx_strand_id
1 'polypeptide(L)'
;MLEYARAAKKLNTVNWVGMEPNEEYAEIAAEGARTVRIIKPFADHNIILDEIQFAIKHSAIAVGVDIDHVPGTDGKYDVVDGIPLGPVMLSDLKEYVKAAGNVPFVAKGVLSVQDALKCKEAGCAAILVSHHHGRIPFGIAPVMVLPKIKAALEGSGIAIFVDCGIDTGYDAYKALALGADAVAVGRGILKPLLQQGAEGVEEKVQKMNEQLSELMMYTCVKDTRSFDASVLYI
;
A
#
# COMPACT_ATOMS: atom_id res chain seq x y z
N MET A 1 -13.17 2.39 -9.78
CA MET A 1 -12.79 2.09 -8.34
C MET A 1 -13.97 1.64 -7.48
N LEU A 2 -15.20 2.02 -7.75
CA LEU A 2 -16.40 1.54 -7.00
C LEU A 2 -16.47 0.00 -6.90
N GLU A 3 -16.22 -0.71 -7.99
CA GLU A 3 -16.23 -2.17 -8.01
C GLU A 3 -15.17 -2.79 -7.07
N TYR A 4 -14.00 -2.15 -6.93
CA TYR A 4 -12.99 -2.58 -5.95
C TYR A 4 -13.51 -2.42 -4.51
N ALA A 5 -14.17 -1.30 -4.21
CA ALA A 5 -14.74 -1.07 -2.89
C ALA A 5 -15.83 -2.10 -2.55
N ARG A 6 -16.70 -2.43 -3.52
CA ARG A 6 -17.75 -3.46 -3.37
C ARG A 6 -17.13 -4.84 -3.07
N ALA A 7 -16.14 -5.25 -3.87
CA ALA A 7 -15.42 -6.50 -3.64
C ALA A 7 -14.70 -6.49 -2.29
N ALA A 8 -13.98 -5.43 -1.93
CA ALA A 8 -13.28 -5.32 -0.66
C ALA A 8 -14.23 -5.41 0.54
N LYS A 9 -15.40 -4.79 0.46
CA LYS A 9 -16.46 -4.89 1.49
C LYS A 9 -16.93 -6.32 1.66
N LYS A 10 -17.26 -7.01 0.57
CA LYS A 10 -17.76 -8.40 0.60
C LYS A 10 -16.70 -9.38 1.10
N LEU A 11 -15.45 -9.18 0.72
CA LEU A 11 -14.30 -9.96 1.18
C LEU A 11 -13.83 -9.60 2.60
N ASN A 12 -14.41 -8.56 3.21
CA ASN A 12 -13.97 -8.01 4.50
C ASN A 12 -12.47 -7.65 4.51
N THR A 13 -11.96 -7.13 3.40
CA THR A 13 -10.57 -6.67 3.25
C THR A 13 -10.48 -5.15 3.17
N VAL A 14 -9.29 -4.63 2.89
CA VAL A 14 -9.02 -3.18 2.81
C VAL A 14 -8.96 -2.74 1.37
N ASN A 15 -9.71 -1.70 1.02
CA ASN A 15 -9.65 -1.02 -0.25
C ASN A 15 -8.60 0.11 -0.21
N TRP A 16 -7.80 0.25 -1.27
CA TRP A 16 -6.80 1.33 -1.40
C TRP A 16 -7.17 2.22 -2.60
N VAL A 17 -7.24 3.52 -2.37
CA VAL A 17 -7.67 4.52 -3.36
C VAL A 17 -6.59 5.59 -3.49
N GLY A 18 -6.15 5.92 -4.69
CA GLY A 18 -4.98 6.77 -4.87
C GLY A 18 -4.96 7.79 -6.00
N MET A 19 -5.90 7.76 -6.94
CA MET A 19 -5.86 8.64 -8.12
C MET A 19 -7.15 9.45 -8.33
N GLU A 20 -8.21 9.07 -7.65
CA GLU A 20 -9.54 9.61 -7.88
C GLU A 20 -9.68 11.00 -7.29
N PRO A 21 -10.39 11.93 -7.97
CA PRO A 21 -10.80 13.21 -7.39
C PRO A 21 -11.61 13.03 -6.10
N ASN A 22 -11.69 14.07 -5.29
CA ASN A 22 -12.35 14.02 -3.99
C ASN A 22 -13.83 13.63 -4.08
N GLU A 23 -14.54 14.07 -5.10
CA GLU A 23 -15.96 13.71 -5.32
C GLU A 23 -16.11 12.21 -5.56
N GLU A 24 -15.28 11.64 -6.42
CA GLU A 24 -15.28 10.21 -6.71
C GLU A 24 -14.83 9.40 -5.48
N TYR A 25 -13.83 9.90 -4.74
CA TYR A 25 -13.45 9.27 -3.47
C TYR A 25 -14.61 9.22 -2.48
N ALA A 26 -15.40 10.28 -2.37
CA ALA A 26 -16.56 10.30 -1.49
C ALA A 26 -17.60 9.23 -1.86
N GLU A 27 -17.84 9.02 -3.15
CA GLU A 27 -18.71 7.94 -3.65
C GLU A 27 -18.16 6.56 -3.31
N ILE A 28 -16.85 6.35 -3.50
CA ILE A 28 -16.16 5.10 -3.15
C ILE A 28 -16.25 4.82 -1.64
N ALA A 29 -16.03 5.83 -0.82
CA ALA A 29 -16.13 5.72 0.64
C ALA A 29 -17.56 5.39 1.10
N ALA A 30 -18.57 5.93 0.42
CA ALA A 30 -19.99 5.66 0.70
C ALA A 30 -20.39 4.19 0.46
N GLU A 31 -19.65 3.41 -0.32
CA GLU A 31 -19.86 1.97 -0.45
C GLU A 31 -19.63 1.23 0.87
N GLY A 32 -18.94 1.83 1.84
CA GLY A 32 -18.74 1.31 3.20
C GLY A 32 -17.70 0.20 3.30
N ALA A 33 -16.76 0.10 2.36
CA ALA A 33 -15.55 -0.67 2.52
C ALA A 33 -14.55 0.05 3.47
N ARG A 34 -13.71 -0.72 4.15
CA ARG A 34 -12.58 -0.15 4.90
C ARG A 34 -11.56 0.41 3.89
N THR A 35 -11.50 1.74 3.75
CA THR A 35 -10.73 2.39 2.69
C THR A 35 -9.55 3.18 3.24
N VAL A 36 -8.38 2.96 2.63
CA VAL A 36 -7.15 3.76 2.78
C VAL A 36 -7.06 4.73 1.62
N ARG A 37 -6.87 6.03 1.91
CA ARG A 37 -6.61 7.06 0.91
C ARG A 37 -5.11 7.28 0.77
N ILE A 38 -4.56 7.07 -0.42
CA ILE A 38 -3.18 7.42 -0.77
C ILE A 38 -3.19 8.64 -1.69
N ILE A 39 -2.53 9.69 -1.24
CA ILE A 39 -2.50 11.00 -1.89
C ILE A 39 -1.23 11.11 -2.74
N LYS A 40 -1.28 11.83 -3.84
CA LYS A 40 -0.08 12.11 -4.65
C LYS A 40 0.80 13.14 -3.94
N PRO A 41 2.14 13.05 -4.13
CA PRO A 41 3.07 13.98 -3.53
C PRO A 41 3.07 15.32 -4.30
N PHE A 42 1.98 16.06 -4.21
CA PHE A 42 1.86 17.37 -4.84
C PHE A 42 2.92 18.34 -4.32
N ALA A 43 3.49 19.15 -5.22
CA ALA A 43 4.47 20.17 -4.85
C ALA A 43 3.87 21.26 -3.95
N ASP A 44 2.57 21.55 -4.08
CA ASP A 44 1.81 22.33 -3.11
C ASP A 44 1.32 21.41 -1.99
N HIS A 45 1.99 21.48 -0.87
CA HIS A 45 1.70 20.65 0.31
C HIS A 45 0.33 20.95 0.93
N ASN A 46 -0.25 22.14 0.70
CA ASN A 46 -1.60 22.44 1.19
C ASN A 46 -2.65 21.52 0.56
N ILE A 47 -2.47 21.15 -0.71
CA ILE A 47 -3.35 20.19 -1.37
C ILE A 47 -3.33 18.84 -0.63
N ILE A 48 -2.15 18.38 -0.22
CA ILE A 48 -2.01 17.13 0.52
C ILE A 48 -2.71 17.22 1.88
N LEU A 49 -2.54 18.34 2.59
CA LEU A 49 -3.18 18.56 3.88
C LEU A 49 -4.72 18.60 3.76
N ASP A 50 -5.23 19.26 2.73
CA ASP A 50 -6.68 19.34 2.45
C ASP A 50 -7.25 17.96 2.09
N GLU A 51 -6.54 17.17 1.27
CA GLU A 51 -6.95 15.80 0.93
C GLU A 51 -6.91 14.86 2.14
N ILE A 52 -5.94 15.01 3.04
CA ILE A 52 -5.92 14.27 4.33
C ILE A 52 -7.21 14.56 5.11
N GLN A 53 -7.55 15.84 5.29
CA GLN A 53 -8.75 16.24 6.04
C GLN A 53 -10.04 15.76 5.35
N PHE A 54 -10.07 15.84 4.01
CA PHE A 54 -11.20 15.35 3.23
C PHE A 54 -11.41 13.85 3.43
N ALA A 55 -10.33 13.05 3.32
CA ALA A 55 -10.39 11.60 3.49
C ALA A 55 -10.84 11.21 4.91
N ILE A 56 -10.34 11.90 5.94
CA ILE A 56 -10.75 11.68 7.34
C ILE A 56 -12.25 11.95 7.52
N LYS A 57 -12.74 13.06 6.95
CA LYS A 57 -14.16 13.42 6.98
C LYS A 57 -15.05 12.34 6.33
N HIS A 58 -14.51 11.62 5.34
CA HIS A 58 -15.19 10.52 4.64
C HIS A 58 -14.78 9.14 5.19
N SER A 59 -14.41 9.06 6.47
CA SER A 59 -14.18 7.82 7.20
C SER A 59 -13.06 6.93 6.66
N ALA A 60 -12.00 7.52 6.08
CA ALA A 60 -10.79 6.78 5.77
C ALA A 60 -10.25 6.10 7.03
N ILE A 61 -9.93 4.80 6.95
CA ILE A 61 -9.32 4.07 8.06
C ILE A 61 -7.84 4.35 8.21
N ALA A 62 -7.20 4.84 7.16
CA ALA A 62 -5.84 5.37 7.13
C ALA A 62 -5.71 6.33 5.94
N VAL A 63 -4.74 7.24 6.04
CA VAL A 63 -4.34 8.16 4.96
C VAL A 63 -2.85 8.04 4.73
N GLY A 64 -2.37 8.37 3.54
CA GLY A 64 -0.95 8.31 3.25
C GLY A 64 -0.55 9.04 1.98
N VAL A 65 0.75 9.06 1.70
CA VAL A 65 1.33 9.70 0.52
C VAL A 65 2.21 8.72 -0.26
N ASP A 66 2.16 8.83 -1.57
CA ASP A 66 2.89 8.02 -2.56
C ASP A 66 4.27 8.67 -2.80
N ILE A 67 5.23 8.45 -1.91
CA ILE A 67 6.52 9.17 -1.87
C ILE A 67 7.46 8.87 -3.06
N ASP A 68 7.19 7.80 -3.81
CA ASP A 68 8.00 7.37 -4.95
C ASP A 68 7.49 7.88 -6.31
N HIS A 69 6.36 8.60 -6.33
CA HIS A 69 5.77 9.11 -7.55
C HIS A 69 6.16 10.57 -7.79
N VAL A 70 7.44 10.85 -7.97
CA VAL A 70 7.95 12.22 -8.15
C VAL A 70 8.43 12.49 -9.57
N PRO A 71 9.28 11.63 -10.19
CA PRO A 71 9.80 11.92 -11.53
C PRO A 71 8.80 11.56 -12.63
N GLY A 72 8.70 12.43 -13.61
CA GLY A 72 8.08 12.17 -14.90
C GLY A 72 9.03 11.48 -15.89
N THR A 73 8.58 11.32 -17.13
CA THR A 73 9.31 10.57 -18.17
C THR A 73 10.43 11.37 -18.85
N ASP A 74 10.45 12.69 -18.71
CA ASP A 74 11.35 13.62 -19.39
C ASP A 74 12.46 14.19 -18.47
N GLY A 75 12.66 13.56 -17.31
CA GLY A 75 13.64 14.01 -16.31
C GLY A 75 13.19 15.22 -15.49
N LYS A 76 11.94 15.62 -15.62
CA LYS A 76 11.29 16.63 -14.78
C LYS A 76 10.39 15.97 -13.75
N TYR A 77 9.83 16.77 -12.87
CA TYR A 77 8.76 16.34 -11.98
C TYR A 77 7.50 15.98 -12.79
N ASP A 78 6.82 14.93 -12.37
CA ASP A 78 5.56 14.52 -12.99
C ASP A 78 4.44 15.52 -12.68
N VAL A 79 3.37 15.46 -13.49
CA VAL A 79 2.20 16.31 -13.35
C VAL A 79 0.97 15.41 -13.35
N VAL A 80 0.15 15.53 -12.32
CA VAL A 80 -1.12 14.80 -12.20
C VAL A 80 -2.26 15.82 -12.17
N ASP A 81 -3.20 15.68 -13.09
CA ASP A 81 -4.35 16.60 -13.26
C ASP A 81 -3.95 18.08 -13.37
N GLY A 82 -2.82 18.34 -14.04
CA GLY A 82 -2.30 19.69 -14.21
C GLY A 82 -1.51 20.23 -13.02
N ILE A 83 -1.38 19.47 -11.94
CA ILE A 83 -0.69 19.86 -10.71
C ILE A 83 0.68 19.18 -10.64
N PRO A 84 1.79 19.93 -10.52
CA PRO A 84 3.12 19.37 -10.42
C PRO A 84 3.32 18.57 -9.13
N LEU A 85 4.03 17.44 -9.23
CA LEU A 85 4.48 16.68 -8.09
C LEU A 85 5.82 17.20 -7.57
N GLY A 86 6.16 16.87 -6.32
CA GLY A 86 7.41 17.26 -5.68
C GLY A 86 7.94 16.22 -4.69
N PRO A 87 9.22 16.32 -4.31
CA PRO A 87 9.80 15.41 -3.33
C PRO A 87 9.18 15.63 -1.95
N VAL A 88 8.99 14.53 -1.22
CA VAL A 88 8.50 14.54 0.17
C VAL A 88 9.69 14.40 1.11
N MET A 89 9.92 15.43 1.91
CA MET A 89 11.00 15.44 2.90
C MET A 89 10.52 14.91 4.25
N LEU A 90 11.46 14.60 5.15
CA LEU A 90 11.13 14.14 6.51
C LEU A 90 10.27 15.14 7.29
N SER A 91 10.53 16.45 7.10
CA SER A 91 9.72 17.53 7.70
C SER A 91 8.25 17.44 7.27
N ASP A 92 8.04 17.19 5.97
CA ASP A 92 6.72 17.14 5.38
C ASP A 92 5.96 15.90 5.85
N LEU A 93 6.63 14.75 5.93
CA LEU A 93 6.05 13.54 6.52
C LEU A 93 5.61 13.77 7.97
N LYS A 94 6.41 14.48 8.77
CA LYS A 94 6.03 14.82 10.17
C LYS A 94 4.79 15.72 10.21
N GLU A 95 4.67 16.66 9.28
CA GLU A 95 3.51 17.52 9.16
C GLU A 95 2.24 16.73 8.75
N TYR A 96 2.36 15.84 7.76
CA TYR A 96 1.25 14.99 7.32
C TYR A 96 0.77 14.03 8.41
N VAL A 97 1.71 13.40 9.13
CA VAL A 97 1.38 12.54 10.29
C VAL A 97 0.63 13.34 11.35
N LYS A 98 1.08 14.57 11.64
CA LYS A 98 0.39 15.46 12.58
C LYS A 98 -1.00 15.85 12.08
N ALA A 99 -1.15 16.15 10.78
CA ALA A 99 -2.44 16.49 10.17
C ALA A 99 -3.42 15.33 10.19
N ALA A 100 -2.94 14.09 10.05
CA ALA A 100 -3.76 12.87 10.15
C ALA A 100 -4.33 12.64 11.55
N GLY A 101 -3.73 13.22 12.60
CA GLY A 101 -4.22 13.15 13.97
C GLY A 101 -4.28 11.72 14.50
N ASN A 102 -5.48 11.23 14.81
CA ASN A 102 -5.69 9.87 15.29
C ASN A 102 -5.86 8.83 14.16
N VAL A 103 -5.94 9.26 12.91
CA VAL A 103 -6.03 8.34 11.76
C VAL A 103 -4.63 7.88 11.38
N PRO A 104 -4.37 6.58 11.26
CA PRO A 104 -3.05 6.04 10.91
C PRO A 104 -2.53 6.65 9.60
N PHE A 105 -1.23 7.05 9.58
CA PHE A 105 -0.59 7.55 8.38
C PHE A 105 0.34 6.51 7.77
N VAL A 106 0.26 6.35 6.45
CA VAL A 106 1.02 5.36 5.66
C VAL A 106 1.94 6.06 4.68
N ALA A 107 3.23 5.75 4.70
CA ALA A 107 4.14 6.14 3.62
C ALA A 107 4.21 5.02 2.58
N LYS A 108 3.78 5.30 1.35
CA LYS A 108 3.83 4.34 0.24
C LYS A 108 5.00 4.64 -0.70
N GLY A 109 5.68 3.58 -1.18
CA GLY A 109 6.84 3.72 -2.06
C GLY A 109 8.18 3.65 -1.32
N VAL A 110 8.19 3.07 -0.13
CA VAL A 110 9.42 2.85 0.65
C VAL A 110 10.21 1.68 0.04
N LEU A 111 11.45 1.91 -0.35
CA LEU A 111 12.29 0.89 -1.02
C LEU A 111 13.71 0.78 -0.42
N SER A 112 13.97 1.45 0.68
CA SER A 112 15.26 1.38 1.40
C SER A 112 15.06 1.33 2.91
N VAL A 113 16.06 0.77 3.61
CA VAL A 113 16.13 0.81 5.07
C VAL A 113 16.18 2.25 5.57
N GLN A 114 16.90 3.11 4.87
CA GLN A 114 17.04 4.52 5.25
C GLN A 114 15.70 5.25 5.23
N ASP A 115 14.88 5.04 4.18
CA ASP A 115 13.56 5.66 4.10
C ASP A 115 12.59 5.06 5.11
N ALA A 116 12.67 3.75 5.36
CA ALA A 116 11.90 3.11 6.43
C ALA A 116 12.19 3.73 7.82
N LEU A 117 13.46 4.01 8.11
CA LEU A 117 13.86 4.68 9.35
C LEU A 117 13.38 6.15 9.42
N LYS A 118 13.36 6.87 8.30
CA LYS A 118 12.76 8.22 8.23
C LYS A 118 11.24 8.16 8.48
N CYS A 119 10.54 7.18 7.91
CA CYS A 119 9.11 6.98 8.19
C CYS A 119 8.86 6.69 9.67
N LYS A 120 9.73 5.89 10.31
CA LYS A 120 9.70 5.68 11.76
C LYS A 120 9.89 6.99 12.53
N GLU A 121 10.91 7.79 12.17
CA GLU A 121 11.17 9.10 12.79
C GLU A 121 10.02 10.08 12.60
N ALA A 122 9.33 10.03 11.46
CA ALA A 122 8.17 10.86 11.18
C ALA A 122 6.92 10.44 12.00
N GLY A 123 6.90 9.23 12.56
CA GLY A 123 5.75 8.70 13.30
C GLY A 123 4.70 8.03 12.40
N CYS A 124 5.09 7.54 11.22
CA CYS A 124 4.19 6.76 10.36
C CYS A 124 3.72 5.51 11.09
N ALA A 125 2.44 5.19 10.97
CA ALA A 125 1.85 3.97 11.53
C ALA A 125 2.14 2.73 10.67
N ALA A 126 2.34 2.93 9.37
CA ALA A 126 2.65 1.87 8.42
C ALA A 126 3.52 2.38 7.26
N ILE A 127 4.18 1.44 6.61
CA ILE A 127 4.84 1.65 5.32
C ILE A 127 4.35 0.64 4.29
N LEU A 128 4.31 1.03 3.02
CA LEU A 128 4.15 0.10 1.91
C LEU A 128 5.49 0.01 1.14
N VAL A 129 6.14 -1.15 1.24
CA VAL A 129 7.38 -1.44 0.51
C VAL A 129 7.02 -1.69 -0.95
N SER A 130 7.44 -0.77 -1.82
CA SER A 130 6.96 -0.68 -3.19
C SER A 130 7.98 0.02 -4.08
N HIS A 131 8.03 -0.34 -5.37
CA HIS A 131 8.67 0.43 -6.44
C HIS A 131 7.65 0.86 -7.50
N HIS A 132 6.37 0.93 -7.10
CA HIS A 132 5.26 1.37 -7.96
C HIS A 132 5.22 0.60 -9.29
N HIS A 133 5.45 -0.72 -9.21
CA HIS A 133 5.48 -1.63 -10.36
C HIS A 133 6.48 -1.23 -11.46
N GLY A 134 7.72 -0.95 -11.05
CA GLY A 134 8.83 -0.63 -11.95
C GLY A 134 8.91 0.84 -12.37
N ARG A 135 8.18 1.73 -11.69
CA ARG A 135 8.31 3.18 -11.91
C ARG A 135 9.72 3.68 -11.58
N ILE A 136 10.36 3.09 -10.56
CA ILE A 136 11.74 3.37 -10.21
C ILE A 136 12.64 2.55 -11.15
N PRO A 137 13.39 3.18 -12.08
CA PRO A 137 14.31 2.46 -12.96
C PRO A 137 15.37 1.72 -12.14
N PHE A 138 15.62 0.46 -12.47
CA PHE A 138 16.57 -0.41 -11.75
C PHE A 138 16.27 -0.57 -10.25
N GLY A 139 15.04 -0.25 -9.81
CA GLY A 139 14.62 -0.48 -8.42
C GLY A 139 14.66 -1.96 -8.07
N ILE A 140 15.14 -2.27 -6.87
CA ILE A 140 15.15 -3.63 -6.33
C ILE A 140 13.71 -4.13 -6.15
N ALA A 141 13.46 -5.42 -6.39
CA ALA A 141 12.15 -5.99 -6.07
C ALA A 141 11.84 -5.85 -4.57
N PRO A 142 10.64 -5.36 -4.19
CA PRO A 142 10.28 -5.08 -2.79
C PRO A 142 10.56 -6.25 -1.83
N VAL A 143 10.27 -7.47 -2.24
CA VAL A 143 10.51 -8.68 -1.43
C VAL A 143 12.00 -8.92 -1.10
N MET A 144 12.93 -8.39 -1.92
CA MET A 144 14.37 -8.56 -1.68
C MET A 144 14.92 -7.59 -0.62
N VAL A 145 14.33 -6.42 -0.46
CA VAL A 145 14.74 -5.44 0.57
C VAL A 145 13.94 -5.64 1.87
N LEU A 146 12.81 -6.32 1.79
CA LEU A 146 11.87 -6.51 2.89
C LEU A 146 12.51 -7.07 4.17
N PRO A 147 13.34 -8.13 4.16
CA PRO A 147 13.95 -8.65 5.39
C PRO A 147 14.82 -7.63 6.12
N LYS A 148 15.54 -6.79 5.36
CA LYS A 148 16.39 -5.73 5.93
C LYS A 148 15.54 -4.60 6.54
N ILE A 149 14.45 -4.25 5.90
CA ILE A 149 13.48 -3.26 6.41
C ILE A 149 12.82 -3.81 7.68
N LYS A 150 12.38 -5.08 7.67
CA LYS A 150 11.78 -5.73 8.85
C LYS A 150 12.71 -5.70 10.05
N ALA A 151 13.97 -6.07 9.86
CA ALA A 151 14.98 -6.04 10.92
C ALA A 151 15.22 -4.61 11.45
N ALA A 152 15.27 -3.60 10.57
CA ALA A 152 15.49 -2.21 10.96
C ALA A 152 14.29 -1.60 11.73
N LEU A 153 13.09 -2.10 11.50
CA LEU A 153 11.86 -1.64 12.15
C LEU A 153 11.44 -2.54 13.31
N GLU A 154 12.25 -3.53 13.69
CA GLU A 154 11.92 -4.42 14.81
C GLU A 154 11.58 -3.63 16.08
N GLY A 155 10.50 -4.03 16.75
CA GLY A 155 10.02 -3.37 17.98
C GLY A 155 9.46 -1.96 17.80
N SER A 156 9.38 -1.43 16.57
CA SER A 156 8.86 -0.07 16.34
C SER A 156 7.32 0.04 16.38
N GLY A 157 6.61 -1.05 16.18
CA GLY A 157 5.16 -1.08 16.05
C GLY A 157 4.63 -0.63 14.68
N ILE A 158 5.52 -0.28 13.73
CA ILE A 158 5.12 0.10 12.36
C ILE A 158 4.71 -1.15 11.59
N ALA A 159 3.52 -1.12 10.99
CA ALA A 159 3.06 -2.18 10.10
C ALA A 159 3.79 -2.09 8.73
N ILE A 160 4.18 -3.26 8.21
CA ILE A 160 4.90 -3.36 6.94
C ILE A 160 4.01 -4.06 5.92
N PHE A 161 3.59 -3.31 4.91
CA PHE A 161 2.88 -3.84 3.75
C PHE A 161 3.84 -3.98 2.57
N VAL A 162 3.51 -4.88 1.63
CA VAL A 162 4.31 -5.11 0.41
C VAL A 162 3.38 -5.23 -0.77
N ASP A 163 3.75 -4.60 -1.88
CA ASP A 163 3.10 -4.79 -3.19
C ASP A 163 4.13 -5.13 -4.28
N CYS A 164 3.72 -5.05 -5.52
CA CYS A 164 4.52 -5.32 -6.72
C CYS A 164 4.93 -6.79 -6.88
N GLY A 165 4.27 -7.44 -7.83
CA GLY A 165 4.50 -8.86 -8.14
C GLY A 165 3.75 -9.82 -7.20
N ILE A 166 2.71 -9.35 -6.53
CA ILE A 166 1.80 -10.18 -5.74
C ILE A 166 0.60 -10.52 -6.62
N ASP A 167 0.68 -11.62 -7.35
CA ASP A 167 -0.34 -12.07 -8.29
C ASP A 167 -1.01 -13.39 -7.87
N THR A 168 -0.41 -14.10 -6.95
CA THR A 168 -0.90 -15.38 -6.42
C THR A 168 -0.82 -15.44 -4.89
N GLY A 169 -1.54 -16.38 -4.29
CA GLY A 169 -1.39 -16.66 -2.85
C GLY A 169 0.00 -17.20 -2.49
N TYR A 170 0.70 -17.79 -3.45
CA TYR A 170 2.09 -18.24 -3.28
C TYR A 170 3.06 -17.05 -3.16
N ASP A 171 2.82 -15.96 -3.89
CA ASP A 171 3.60 -14.73 -3.75
C ASP A 171 3.31 -14.06 -2.41
N ALA A 172 2.04 -14.02 -2.02
CA ALA A 172 1.62 -13.53 -0.71
C ALA A 172 2.30 -14.29 0.43
N TYR A 173 2.33 -15.64 0.35
CA TYR A 173 3.03 -16.48 1.33
C TYR A 173 4.50 -16.07 1.49
N LYS A 174 5.23 -15.93 0.38
CA LYS A 174 6.65 -15.54 0.41
C LYS A 174 6.86 -14.18 1.06
N ALA A 175 6.05 -13.19 0.71
CA ALA A 175 6.15 -11.85 1.29
C ALA A 175 5.86 -11.87 2.81
N LEU A 176 4.84 -12.60 3.24
CA LEU A 176 4.52 -12.77 4.67
C LEU A 176 5.64 -13.49 5.42
N ALA A 177 6.21 -14.57 4.85
CA ALA A 177 7.33 -15.28 5.43
C ALA A 177 8.61 -14.42 5.52
N LEU A 178 8.78 -13.46 4.61
CA LEU A 178 9.90 -12.49 4.63
C LEU A 178 9.68 -11.32 5.59
N GLY A 179 8.53 -11.26 6.28
CA GLY A 179 8.27 -10.31 7.35
C GLY A 179 7.28 -9.20 7.03
N ALA A 180 6.50 -9.30 5.93
CA ALA A 180 5.36 -8.43 5.73
C ALA A 180 4.25 -8.76 6.74
N ASP A 181 3.54 -7.75 7.21
CA ASP A 181 2.35 -7.92 8.03
C ASP A 181 1.10 -8.13 7.15
N ALA A 182 1.11 -7.61 5.91
CA ALA A 182 0.12 -7.86 4.89
C ALA A 182 0.67 -7.57 3.49
N VAL A 183 -0.05 -8.02 2.46
CA VAL A 183 0.26 -7.75 1.06
C VAL A 183 -0.83 -6.93 0.40
N ALA A 184 -0.45 -6.11 -0.59
CA ALA A 184 -1.40 -5.39 -1.43
C ALA A 184 -1.33 -5.91 -2.87
N VAL A 185 -2.50 -6.11 -3.47
CA VAL A 185 -2.65 -6.62 -4.85
C VAL A 185 -3.21 -5.50 -5.71
N GLY A 186 -2.42 -5.03 -6.67
CA GLY A 186 -2.82 -3.99 -7.60
C GLY A 186 -3.21 -4.57 -8.97
N ARG A 187 -2.26 -4.64 -9.89
CA ARG A 187 -2.53 -5.07 -11.27
C ARG A 187 -2.98 -6.52 -11.41
N GLY A 188 -2.65 -7.38 -10.45
CA GLY A 188 -3.08 -8.78 -10.44
C GLY A 188 -4.60 -8.97 -10.39
N ILE A 189 -5.35 -7.97 -9.91
CA ILE A 189 -6.82 -7.98 -9.89
C ILE A 189 -7.45 -7.11 -10.98
N LEU A 190 -6.66 -6.39 -11.78
CA LEU A 190 -7.19 -5.49 -12.82
C LEU A 190 -7.89 -6.25 -13.96
N LYS A 191 -7.30 -7.34 -14.44
CA LYS A 191 -7.90 -8.14 -15.52
C LYS A 191 -9.26 -8.77 -15.08
N PRO A 192 -9.36 -9.43 -13.94
CA PRO A 192 -10.65 -9.89 -13.42
C PRO A 192 -11.68 -8.76 -13.27
N LEU A 193 -11.27 -7.60 -12.74
CA LEU A 193 -12.14 -6.43 -12.64
C LEU A 193 -12.73 -6.02 -13.99
N LEU A 194 -11.87 -5.90 -15.02
CA LEU A 194 -12.30 -5.48 -16.35
C LEU A 194 -13.24 -6.51 -17.03
N GLN A 195 -13.15 -7.77 -16.66
CA GLN A 195 -13.95 -8.84 -17.23
C GLN A 195 -15.29 -9.04 -16.52
N GLN A 196 -15.32 -8.94 -15.20
CA GLN A 196 -16.45 -9.37 -14.36
C GLN A 196 -16.76 -8.41 -13.19
N GLY A 197 -16.17 -7.19 -13.19
CA GLY A 197 -16.41 -6.22 -12.12
C GLY A 197 -15.97 -6.73 -10.75
N ALA A 198 -16.76 -6.43 -9.72
CA ALA A 198 -16.47 -6.81 -8.34
C ALA A 198 -16.40 -8.34 -8.16
N GLU A 199 -17.25 -9.08 -8.84
CA GLU A 199 -17.28 -10.54 -8.73
C GLU A 199 -15.97 -11.18 -9.19
N GLY A 200 -15.41 -10.72 -10.31
CA GLY A 200 -14.11 -11.21 -10.77
C GLY A 200 -12.96 -10.90 -9.80
N VAL A 201 -13.02 -9.76 -9.10
CA VAL A 201 -12.06 -9.43 -8.04
C VAL A 201 -12.22 -10.37 -6.85
N GLU A 202 -13.44 -10.64 -6.44
CA GLU A 202 -13.77 -11.56 -5.34
C GLU A 202 -13.23 -12.96 -5.61
N GLU A 203 -13.55 -13.52 -6.78
CA GLU A 203 -13.08 -14.86 -7.19
C GLU A 203 -11.55 -14.94 -7.21
N LYS A 204 -10.89 -13.90 -7.74
CA LYS A 204 -9.42 -13.84 -7.79
C LYS A 204 -8.81 -13.85 -6.39
N VAL A 205 -9.33 -13.02 -5.47
CA VAL A 205 -8.81 -12.94 -4.10
C VAL A 205 -9.11 -14.22 -3.32
N GLN A 206 -10.28 -14.83 -3.51
CA GLN A 206 -10.60 -16.12 -2.92
C GLN A 206 -9.63 -17.22 -3.35
N LYS A 207 -9.33 -17.29 -4.65
CA LYS A 207 -8.31 -18.22 -5.17
C LYS A 207 -6.92 -17.96 -4.59
N MET A 208 -6.53 -16.70 -4.40
CA MET A 208 -5.27 -16.37 -3.74
C MET A 208 -5.26 -16.84 -2.28
N ASN A 209 -6.37 -16.70 -1.56
CA ASN A 209 -6.49 -17.21 -0.18
C ASN A 209 -6.40 -18.74 -0.11
N GLU A 210 -6.98 -19.45 -1.07
CA GLU A 210 -6.86 -20.92 -1.18
C GLU A 210 -5.40 -21.34 -1.38
N GLN A 211 -4.69 -20.69 -2.31
CA GLN A 211 -3.26 -20.94 -2.57
C GLN A 211 -2.37 -20.62 -1.35
N LEU A 212 -2.68 -19.54 -0.65
CA LEU A 212 -1.97 -19.18 0.59
C LEU A 212 -2.20 -20.26 1.65
N SER A 213 -3.44 -20.68 1.84
CA SER A 213 -3.81 -21.73 2.80
C SER A 213 -3.17 -23.07 2.46
N GLU A 214 -3.07 -23.40 1.18
CA GLU A 214 -2.41 -24.62 0.71
C GLU A 214 -0.92 -24.65 1.15
N LEU A 215 -0.15 -23.56 0.90
CA LEU A 215 1.23 -23.48 1.35
C LEU A 215 1.36 -23.48 2.87
N MET A 216 0.45 -22.84 3.59
CA MET A 216 0.43 -22.88 5.05
C MET A 216 0.25 -24.33 5.57
N MET A 217 -0.56 -25.16 4.90
CA MET A 217 -0.69 -26.58 5.25
C MET A 217 0.61 -27.35 4.98
N TYR A 218 1.25 -27.16 3.83
CA TYR A 218 2.52 -27.82 3.49
C TYR A 218 3.65 -27.47 4.45
N THR A 219 3.66 -26.27 5.00
CA THR A 219 4.71 -25.75 5.87
C THR A 219 4.36 -25.77 7.36
N CYS A 220 3.19 -26.34 7.71
CA CYS A 220 2.67 -26.38 9.08
C CYS A 220 2.51 -25.00 9.75
N VAL A 221 2.32 -23.94 8.96
CA VAL A 221 2.02 -22.60 9.46
C VAL A 221 0.56 -22.55 9.91
N LYS A 222 0.33 -22.29 11.19
CA LYS A 222 -1.02 -22.35 11.79
C LYS A 222 -1.85 -21.09 11.57
N ASP A 223 -1.21 -19.94 11.50
CA ASP A 223 -1.86 -18.65 11.33
C ASP A 223 -0.92 -17.63 10.67
N THR A 224 -1.46 -16.48 10.28
CA THR A 224 -0.72 -15.42 9.58
C THR A 224 0.30 -14.68 10.45
N ARG A 225 0.55 -15.08 11.68
CA ARG A 225 1.56 -14.54 12.60
C ARG A 225 2.72 -15.51 12.82
N SER A 226 2.62 -16.73 12.27
CA SER A 226 3.55 -17.83 12.53
C SER A 226 4.39 -18.19 11.31
N PHE A 227 4.55 -17.27 10.36
CA PHE A 227 5.38 -17.48 9.18
C PHE A 227 6.87 -17.57 9.58
N ASP A 228 7.59 -18.47 8.90
CA ASP A 228 9.01 -18.69 9.07
C ASP A 228 9.73 -18.61 7.72
N ALA A 229 10.69 -17.70 7.62
CA ALA A 229 11.50 -17.53 6.40
C ALA A 229 12.39 -18.72 6.08
N SER A 230 12.67 -19.62 7.04
CA SER A 230 13.54 -20.80 6.85
C SER A 230 13.00 -21.79 5.81
N VAL A 231 11.69 -21.70 5.49
CA VAL A 231 11.06 -22.52 4.44
C VAL A 231 11.32 -21.97 3.02
N LEU A 232 11.90 -20.78 2.91
CA LEU A 232 12.22 -20.15 1.63
C LEU A 232 13.69 -20.40 1.29
N TYR A 233 13.94 -20.72 0.01
CA TYR A 233 15.27 -20.67 -0.55
C TYR A 233 15.56 -19.27 -1.07
N ILE A 234 16.51 -18.56 -0.43
CA ILE A 234 16.87 -17.17 -0.70
C ILE A 234 18.35 -17.12 -1.13
#